data_20e8183d5ff02bb9e4593fed4bfb50f9
#
_entry.id   20e8183d5ff02bb9e4593fed4bfb50f9
#
_cell.length_a   1.000
_cell.length_b   1.000
_cell.length_c   1.000
_cell.angle_alpha   90.00
_cell.angle_beta   90.00
_cell.angle_gamma   90.00
#
_symmetry.space_group_name_H-M   'P 1'
#
loop_
_entity.id
_entity.type
_entity.pdbx_description
1 polymer ?
#
loop_
_entity_poly.entity_id
_entity_poly.type
_entity_poly.pdbx_seq_one_letter_code
_entity_poly.pdbx_strand_id
1 'polypeptide(L)'
;WMLIALHEYLRLTPAGNPNATVTLQDGSQLSLGNGITAITPAKPATLAELPTVITRTQGTVYVSAKFKAQPEQTEYPGVTEKGLQVTRIYECRNEQGAWVPCTDFKVGDVVRVTLTCAKAEKDLEYFVLEDYLPSNLEAINPAIPSQAAGLEWRPWSHWFDHREFLAHRVRGFCTRWGGRDLLNMCYYA
;
A
#
# COMPACT_ATOMS: atom_id res chain seq x y z
N TRP A 1 -24.39 22.91 -7.98
CA TRP A 1 -24.64 24.12 -7.17
C TRP A 1 -23.34 24.73 -6.67
N MET A 2 -22.40 23.97 -6.13
CA MET A 2 -21.15 24.49 -5.58
C MET A 2 -20.27 25.23 -6.61
N LEU A 3 -20.20 24.75 -7.86
CA LEU A 3 -19.46 25.41 -8.94
C LEU A 3 -20.11 26.73 -9.36
N ILE A 4 -21.44 26.80 -9.35
CA ILE A 4 -22.18 28.03 -9.67
C ILE A 4 -21.96 29.08 -8.57
N ALA A 5 -22.04 28.66 -7.30
CA ALA A 5 -21.78 29.55 -6.18
C ALA A 5 -20.33 30.06 -6.16
N LEU A 6 -19.36 29.22 -6.49
CA LEU A 6 -17.96 29.61 -6.62
C LEU A 6 -17.75 30.58 -7.78
N HIS A 7 -18.39 30.34 -8.92
CA HIS A 7 -18.34 31.21 -10.08
C HIS A 7 -18.90 32.62 -9.73
N GLU A 8 -20.06 32.67 -9.08
CA GLU A 8 -20.67 33.96 -8.66
C GLU A 8 -19.81 34.66 -7.60
N TYR A 9 -19.27 33.95 -6.65
CA TYR A 9 -18.34 34.48 -5.67
C TYR A 9 -17.11 35.13 -6.33
N LEU A 10 -16.50 34.46 -7.29
CA LEU A 10 -15.34 34.96 -8.02
C LEU A 10 -15.70 36.17 -8.90
N ARG A 11 -16.93 36.23 -9.44
CA ARG A 11 -17.43 37.36 -10.24
C ARG A 11 -17.69 38.59 -9.38
N LEU A 12 -18.21 38.41 -8.16
CA LEU A 12 -18.55 39.51 -7.23
C LEU A 12 -17.34 40.00 -6.44
N THR A 13 -16.27 39.18 -6.37
CA THR A 13 -15.05 39.58 -5.71
C THR A 13 -14.02 39.97 -6.78
N PRO A 14 -13.90 41.26 -7.14
CA PRO A 14 -12.91 41.67 -8.14
C PRO A 14 -11.53 41.29 -7.62
N ALA A 15 -10.90 40.34 -8.27
CA ALA A 15 -9.51 39.99 -8.05
C ALA A 15 -8.69 41.23 -8.45
N GLY A 16 -8.32 42.04 -7.49
CA GLY A 16 -7.23 42.99 -7.69
C GLY A 16 -6.02 42.20 -8.20
N ASN A 17 -5.22 42.82 -9.05
CA ASN A 17 -4.02 42.15 -9.58
C ASN A 17 -3.21 41.55 -8.42
N PRO A 18 -3.22 40.21 -8.23
CA PRO A 18 -2.51 39.62 -7.12
C PRO A 18 -1.01 39.76 -7.40
N ASN A 19 -0.30 40.23 -6.41
CA ASN A 19 1.15 40.20 -6.41
C ASN A 19 1.59 39.40 -5.19
N ALA A 20 2.11 38.20 -5.44
CA ALA A 20 2.59 37.29 -4.41
C ALA A 20 3.89 36.67 -4.85
N THR A 21 4.74 36.39 -3.91
CA THR A 21 6.02 35.71 -4.13
C THR A 21 6.06 34.46 -3.27
N VAL A 22 6.40 33.34 -3.88
CA VAL A 22 6.69 32.09 -3.19
C VAL A 22 8.19 31.96 -3.06
N THR A 23 8.69 31.86 -1.85
CA THR A 23 10.09 31.57 -1.59
C THR A 23 10.24 30.09 -1.32
N LEU A 24 11.05 29.40 -2.11
CA LEU A 24 11.39 28.01 -1.92
C LEU A 24 12.51 27.89 -0.88
N GLN A 25 12.74 26.70 -0.36
CA GLN A 25 13.77 26.47 0.66
C GLN A 25 15.20 26.74 0.19
N ASP A 26 15.46 26.57 -1.11
CA ASP A 26 16.74 26.91 -1.72
C ASP A 26 16.97 28.43 -1.87
N GLY A 27 16.01 29.24 -1.37
CA GLY A 27 16.04 30.70 -1.47
C GLY A 27 15.56 31.24 -2.81
N SER A 28 15.25 30.40 -3.78
CA SER A 28 14.69 30.86 -5.06
C SER A 28 13.29 31.44 -4.87
N GLN A 29 12.99 32.51 -5.65
CA GLN A 29 11.72 33.19 -5.57
C GLN A 29 10.94 33.06 -6.86
N LEU A 30 9.67 32.76 -6.74
CA LEU A 30 8.74 32.69 -7.86
C LEU A 30 7.65 33.73 -7.68
N SER A 31 7.55 34.67 -8.62
CA SER A 31 6.48 35.68 -8.63
C SER A 31 5.22 35.09 -9.23
N LEU A 32 4.11 35.19 -8.51
CA LEU A 32 2.78 34.78 -8.95
C LEU A 32 2.06 36.00 -9.50
N GLY A 33 1.67 35.96 -10.79
CA GLY A 33 0.84 36.93 -11.45
C GLY A 33 -0.64 36.53 -11.52
N ASN A 34 -1.40 37.22 -12.40
CA ASN A 34 -2.77 36.79 -12.70
C ASN A 34 -2.79 35.43 -13.39
N GLY A 35 -3.42 34.45 -12.77
CA GLY A 35 -3.62 33.13 -13.33
C GLY A 35 -3.29 32.00 -12.39
N ILE A 36 -3.29 30.80 -12.93
CA ILE A 36 -2.92 29.59 -12.21
C ILE A 36 -1.44 29.32 -12.50
N THR A 37 -0.64 29.32 -11.46
CA THR A 37 0.77 28.93 -11.55
C THR A 37 0.97 27.61 -10.79
N ALA A 38 1.45 26.60 -11.46
CA ALA A 38 1.82 25.33 -10.86
C ALA A 38 3.34 25.26 -10.70
N ILE A 39 3.78 24.95 -9.50
CA ILE A 39 5.18 24.70 -9.19
C ILE A 39 5.35 23.20 -9.00
N THR A 40 6.14 22.58 -9.85
CA THR A 40 6.50 21.16 -9.71
C THR A 40 7.99 21.08 -9.45
N PRO A 41 8.43 20.59 -8.29
CA PRO A 41 9.85 20.41 -8.03
C PRO A 41 10.46 19.45 -9.05
N ALA A 42 11.66 19.77 -9.52
CA ALA A 42 12.38 18.93 -10.49
C ALA A 42 12.90 17.61 -9.89
N LYS A 43 12.93 17.51 -8.57
CA LYS A 43 13.35 16.31 -7.82
C LYS A 43 12.33 15.99 -6.74
N PRO A 44 12.22 14.71 -6.34
CA PRO A 44 11.46 14.35 -5.13
C PRO A 44 11.98 15.18 -3.95
N ALA A 45 11.07 15.89 -3.29
CA ALA A 45 11.40 16.70 -2.13
C ALA A 45 10.84 16.03 -0.88
N THR A 46 11.53 16.14 0.23
CA THR A 46 10.98 15.75 1.52
C THR A 46 9.95 16.79 1.98
N LEU A 47 9.10 16.42 2.94
CA LEU A 47 8.10 17.34 3.50
C LEU A 47 8.75 18.60 4.09
N ALA A 48 9.99 18.47 4.59
CA ALA A 48 10.78 19.57 5.14
C ALA A 48 11.32 20.54 4.06
N GLU A 49 11.41 20.09 2.82
CA GLU A 49 11.91 20.90 1.68
C GLU A 49 10.82 21.64 0.91
N LEU A 50 9.59 21.56 1.39
CA LEU A 50 8.48 22.27 0.77
C LEU A 50 8.54 23.76 1.07
N PRO A 51 8.02 24.62 0.16
CA PRO A 51 8.03 26.05 0.38
C PRO A 51 7.26 26.39 1.65
N THR A 52 7.92 26.98 2.62
CA THR A 52 7.37 27.30 3.92
C THR A 52 6.84 28.72 4.01
N VAL A 53 7.19 29.58 3.07
CA VAL A 53 6.84 30.98 3.11
C VAL A 53 6.20 31.44 1.81
N ILE A 54 4.97 31.93 1.92
CA ILE A 54 4.27 32.60 0.83
C ILE A 54 3.97 34.02 1.28
N THR A 55 4.61 34.99 0.62
CA THR A 55 4.44 36.38 0.92
C THR A 55 3.49 37.00 -0.09
N ARG A 56 2.39 37.57 0.41
CA ARG A 56 1.41 38.33 -0.38
C ARG A 56 1.60 39.81 -0.13
N THR A 57 1.76 40.59 -1.18
CA THR A 57 1.82 42.06 -1.10
C THR A 57 0.50 42.72 -1.49
N GLN A 58 -0.26 42.12 -2.40
CA GLN A 58 -1.53 42.67 -2.88
C GLN A 58 -2.46 41.56 -3.39
N GLY A 59 -3.80 41.81 -3.30
CA GLY A 59 -4.82 40.91 -3.83
C GLY A 59 -5.09 39.66 -2.95
N THR A 60 -5.84 38.74 -3.47
CA THR A 60 -6.15 37.46 -2.83
C THR A 60 -5.43 36.30 -3.56
N VAL A 61 -4.76 35.45 -2.83
CA VAL A 61 -4.05 34.29 -3.36
C VAL A 61 -4.62 33.03 -2.73
N TYR A 62 -5.03 32.10 -3.55
CA TYR A 62 -5.45 30.77 -3.12
C TYR A 62 -4.30 29.80 -3.38
N VAL A 63 -3.94 29.03 -2.37
CA VAL A 63 -2.84 28.06 -2.45
C VAL A 63 -3.38 26.69 -2.16
N SER A 64 -3.05 25.74 -3.01
CA SER A 64 -3.28 24.33 -2.75
C SER A 64 -1.98 23.56 -2.98
N ALA A 65 -1.69 22.61 -2.12
CA ALA A 65 -0.55 21.71 -2.27
C ALA A 65 -1.07 20.27 -2.40
N LYS A 66 -0.61 19.58 -3.44
CA LYS A 66 -0.89 18.16 -3.64
C LYS A 66 0.39 17.38 -3.48
N PHE A 67 0.41 16.50 -2.51
CA PHE A 67 1.55 15.61 -2.26
C PHE A 67 1.25 14.23 -2.81
N LYS A 68 2.22 13.65 -3.50
CA LYS A 68 2.25 12.26 -3.86
C LYS A 68 3.50 11.68 -3.22
N ALA A 69 3.35 11.05 -2.08
CA ALA A 69 4.44 10.38 -1.38
C ALA A 69 4.35 8.88 -1.63
N GLN A 70 5.50 8.29 -1.91
CA GLN A 70 5.66 6.85 -1.78
C GLN A 70 6.31 6.65 -0.41
N PRO A 71 5.64 5.99 0.54
CA PRO A 71 6.26 5.70 1.82
C PRO A 71 7.52 4.87 1.56
N GLU A 72 8.62 5.24 2.21
CA GLU A 72 9.78 4.38 2.28
C GLU A 72 9.28 3.06 2.86
N GLN A 73 9.55 1.97 2.17
CA GLN A 73 9.10 0.65 2.58
C GLN A 73 9.94 0.24 3.79
N THR A 74 9.60 0.80 4.93
CA THR A 74 10.07 0.27 6.20
C THR A 74 9.51 -1.14 6.31
N GLU A 75 10.36 -2.07 6.72
CA GLU A 75 9.95 -3.42 7.09
C GLU A 75 8.63 -3.32 7.84
N TYR A 76 7.58 -3.95 7.32
CA TYR A 76 6.34 -4.06 8.06
C TYR A 76 6.68 -4.78 9.36
N PRO A 77 6.69 -4.12 10.52
CA PRO A 77 6.83 -4.84 11.75
C PRO A 77 5.71 -5.86 11.78
N GLY A 78 6.05 -7.14 11.92
CA GLY A 78 5.04 -8.17 12.05
C GLY A 78 4.03 -7.70 13.09
N VAL A 79 2.77 -7.49 12.66
CA VAL A 79 1.77 -6.92 13.53
C VAL A 79 1.47 -7.94 14.61
N THR A 80 2.03 -7.74 15.80
CA THR A 80 1.68 -8.52 16.98
C THR A 80 0.51 -7.80 17.65
N GLU A 81 -0.70 -8.04 17.17
CA GLU A 81 -1.88 -7.51 17.81
C GLU A 81 -2.54 -8.56 18.69
N LYS A 82 -2.82 -8.19 19.94
CA LYS A 82 -3.67 -8.92 20.89
C LYS A 82 -3.28 -10.38 21.11
N GLY A 83 -1.98 -10.67 21.19
CA GLY A 83 -1.50 -12.01 21.46
C GLY A 83 -1.48 -12.95 20.25
N LEU A 84 -1.57 -12.40 19.04
CA LEU A 84 -1.34 -13.12 17.80
C LEU A 84 0.08 -12.88 17.31
N GLN A 85 0.71 -13.93 16.80
CA GLN A 85 2.00 -13.86 16.13
C GLN A 85 1.90 -14.50 14.76
N VAL A 86 2.28 -13.77 13.72
CA VAL A 86 2.29 -14.29 12.33
C VAL A 86 3.73 -14.36 11.86
N THR A 87 4.12 -15.53 11.37
CA THR A 87 5.41 -15.74 10.69
C THR A 87 5.16 -16.09 9.23
N ARG A 88 6.06 -15.67 8.35
CA ARG A 88 6.00 -15.91 6.91
C ARG A 88 7.28 -16.54 6.42
N ILE A 89 7.15 -17.58 5.60
CA ILE A 89 8.25 -18.29 4.97
C ILE A 89 8.01 -18.32 3.47
N TYR A 90 9.04 -18.01 2.70
CA TYR A 90 9.09 -18.18 1.25
C TYR A 90 9.92 -19.40 0.91
N GLU A 91 9.43 -20.21 -0.02
CA GLU A 91 10.12 -21.38 -0.51
C GLU A 91 10.07 -21.43 -2.04
N CYS A 92 11.20 -21.74 -2.64
CA CYS A 92 11.38 -21.92 -4.07
C CYS A 92 11.71 -23.39 -4.39
N ARG A 93 11.48 -23.82 -5.63
CA ARG A 93 11.91 -25.16 -6.05
C ARG A 93 13.41 -25.14 -6.38
N ASN A 94 14.17 -26.07 -5.79
CA ASN A 94 15.54 -26.30 -6.18
C ASN A 94 15.63 -27.14 -7.48
N GLU A 95 16.83 -27.43 -7.96
CA GLU A 95 17.08 -28.23 -9.17
C GLU A 95 16.49 -29.64 -9.09
N GLN A 96 16.35 -30.17 -7.88
CA GLN A 96 15.74 -31.49 -7.64
C GLN A 96 14.22 -31.45 -7.50
N GLY A 97 13.61 -30.24 -7.64
CA GLY A 97 12.18 -30.03 -7.53
C GLY A 97 11.67 -29.93 -6.07
N ALA A 98 12.56 -29.98 -5.08
CA ALA A 98 12.17 -29.83 -3.67
C ALA A 98 11.97 -28.37 -3.29
N TRP A 99 11.01 -28.12 -2.40
CA TRP A 99 10.77 -26.79 -1.83
C TRP A 99 11.81 -26.50 -0.74
N VAL A 100 12.56 -25.43 -0.92
CA VAL A 100 13.59 -24.94 0.02
C VAL A 100 13.39 -23.47 0.32
N PRO A 101 13.68 -23.00 1.53
CA PRO A 101 13.61 -21.57 1.85
C PRO A 101 14.44 -20.74 0.88
N CYS A 102 13.86 -19.61 0.44
CA CYS A 102 14.52 -18.68 -0.48
C CYS A 102 14.16 -17.22 -0.16
N THR A 103 15.05 -16.31 -0.55
CA THR A 103 14.87 -14.86 -0.41
C THR A 103 15.01 -14.12 -1.73
N ASP A 104 15.59 -14.79 -2.72
CA ASP A 104 15.84 -14.22 -4.05
C ASP A 104 14.95 -14.92 -5.07
N PHE A 105 14.18 -14.13 -5.82
CA PHE A 105 13.24 -14.61 -6.82
C PHE A 105 13.60 -14.09 -8.21
N LYS A 106 13.50 -14.95 -9.20
CA LYS A 106 13.68 -14.60 -10.62
C LYS A 106 12.30 -14.51 -11.29
N VAL A 107 12.22 -13.72 -12.33
CA VAL A 107 11.00 -13.64 -13.13
C VAL A 107 10.64 -15.00 -13.69
N GLY A 108 9.43 -15.46 -13.38
CA GLY A 108 8.93 -16.78 -13.77
C GLY A 108 9.10 -17.87 -12.71
N ASP A 109 9.77 -17.57 -11.60
CA ASP A 109 9.80 -18.51 -10.46
C ASP A 109 8.41 -18.60 -9.83
N VAL A 110 8.08 -19.79 -9.38
CA VAL A 110 6.91 -20.02 -8.53
C VAL A 110 7.37 -20.11 -7.08
N VAL A 111 6.85 -19.24 -6.27
CA VAL A 111 7.17 -19.13 -4.84
C VAL A 111 6.02 -19.71 -4.01
N ARG A 112 6.34 -20.63 -3.11
CA ARG A 112 5.38 -21.09 -2.11
C ARG A 112 5.49 -20.21 -0.88
N VAL A 113 4.37 -19.58 -0.50
CA VAL A 113 4.30 -18.74 0.69
C VAL A 113 3.52 -19.47 1.76
N THR A 114 4.12 -19.61 2.94
CA THR A 114 3.47 -20.22 4.10
C THR A 114 3.41 -19.18 5.23
N LEU A 115 2.20 -18.85 5.65
CA LEU A 115 1.95 -18.07 6.85
C LEU A 115 1.61 -19.03 7.98
N THR A 116 2.28 -18.87 9.11
CA THR A 116 1.93 -19.55 10.35
C THR A 116 1.51 -18.52 11.38
N CYS A 117 0.28 -18.66 11.85
CA CYS A 117 -0.29 -17.82 12.88
C CYS A 117 -0.39 -18.61 14.18
N ALA A 118 0.20 -18.06 15.25
CA ALA A 118 0.12 -18.58 16.62
C ALA A 118 -0.78 -17.69 17.47
N LYS A 119 -1.62 -18.28 18.31
CA LYS A 119 -2.44 -17.56 19.29
C LYS A 119 -1.91 -17.78 20.71
N ALA A 120 -2.08 -16.77 21.56
CA ALA A 120 -1.57 -16.86 22.92
C ALA A 120 -2.52 -17.59 23.88
N GLU A 121 -3.83 -17.36 23.88
CA GLU A 121 -4.65 -17.84 25.00
C GLU A 121 -6.13 -18.13 24.76
N LYS A 122 -6.78 -17.74 23.66
CA LYS A 122 -8.23 -17.86 23.50
C LYS A 122 -8.68 -18.26 22.11
N ASP A 123 -9.84 -18.89 22.03
CA ASP A 123 -10.53 -19.10 20.77
C ASP A 123 -10.85 -17.75 20.12
N LEU A 124 -10.59 -17.66 18.83
CA LEU A 124 -10.87 -16.50 18.03
C LEU A 124 -12.06 -16.77 17.13
N GLU A 125 -12.92 -15.77 17.01
CA GLU A 125 -14.05 -15.80 16.10
C GLU A 125 -13.98 -14.62 15.14
N TYR A 126 -14.42 -14.87 13.89
CA TYR A 126 -14.53 -13.87 12.84
C TYR A 126 -13.25 -13.06 12.61
N PHE A 127 -12.16 -13.76 12.28
CA PHE A 127 -10.90 -13.09 11.95
C PHE A 127 -10.50 -13.29 10.49
N VAL A 128 -9.64 -12.39 10.03
CA VAL A 128 -9.06 -12.39 8.68
C VAL A 128 -7.54 -12.43 8.82
N LEU A 129 -6.93 -13.39 8.14
CA LEU A 129 -5.49 -13.40 7.91
C LEU A 129 -5.22 -12.81 6.52
N GLU A 130 -4.56 -11.67 6.48
CA GLU A 130 -4.26 -10.95 5.25
C GLU A 130 -2.77 -10.85 5.05
N ASP A 131 -2.30 -11.23 3.87
CA ASP A 131 -0.89 -11.12 3.48
C ASP A 131 -0.74 -10.24 2.25
N TYR A 132 0.02 -9.17 2.39
CA TYR A 132 0.39 -8.28 1.30
C TYR A 132 1.66 -8.78 0.63
N LEU A 133 1.56 -9.00 -0.67
CA LEU A 133 2.68 -9.44 -1.48
C LEU A 133 3.62 -8.27 -1.80
N PRO A 134 4.92 -8.50 -1.80
CA PRO A 134 5.87 -7.55 -2.36
C PRO A 134 5.59 -7.33 -3.85
N SER A 135 5.98 -6.18 -4.36
CA SER A 135 5.67 -5.73 -5.72
C SER A 135 6.20 -6.62 -6.86
N ASN A 136 7.12 -7.51 -6.55
CA ASN A 136 7.71 -8.48 -7.47
C ASN A 136 7.03 -9.85 -7.44
N LEU A 137 5.99 -10.04 -6.63
CA LEU A 137 5.20 -11.26 -6.56
C LEU A 137 3.73 -10.98 -6.87
N GLU A 138 3.07 -11.92 -7.51
CA GLU A 138 1.64 -11.91 -7.81
C GLU A 138 1.00 -13.22 -7.36
N ALA A 139 -0.08 -13.14 -6.60
CA ALA A 139 -0.76 -14.33 -6.10
C ALA A 139 -1.36 -15.17 -7.23
N ILE A 140 -1.07 -16.46 -7.21
CA ILE A 140 -1.66 -17.43 -8.14
C ILE A 140 -3.03 -17.85 -7.62
N ASN A 141 -4.07 -17.59 -8.41
CA ASN A 141 -5.42 -17.98 -8.04
C ASN A 141 -5.69 -19.46 -8.43
N PRO A 142 -5.91 -20.35 -7.46
CA PRO A 142 -6.16 -21.77 -7.75
C PRO A 142 -7.46 -22.05 -8.50
N ALA A 143 -8.39 -21.10 -8.48
CA ALA A 143 -9.64 -21.21 -9.22
C ALA A 143 -9.46 -20.97 -10.74
N ILE A 144 -8.29 -20.46 -11.16
CA ILE A 144 -7.95 -20.23 -12.56
C ILE A 144 -7.02 -21.36 -13.04
N PRO A 145 -7.53 -22.34 -13.82
CA PRO A 145 -6.75 -23.53 -14.21
C PRO A 145 -5.44 -23.22 -14.94
N SER A 146 -5.41 -22.16 -15.74
CA SER A 146 -4.20 -21.74 -16.46
C SER A 146 -3.09 -21.24 -15.55
N GLN A 147 -3.43 -20.67 -14.39
CA GLN A 147 -2.46 -20.22 -13.39
C GLN A 147 -2.02 -21.36 -12.47
N ALA A 148 -2.94 -22.27 -12.16
CA ALA A 148 -2.71 -23.37 -11.21
C ALA A 148 -2.08 -24.63 -11.84
N ALA A 149 -1.83 -24.63 -13.15
CA ALA A 149 -1.30 -25.80 -13.86
C ALA A 149 0.05 -26.27 -13.29
N GLY A 150 0.12 -27.53 -12.92
CA GLY A 150 1.33 -28.14 -12.37
C GLY A 150 1.65 -27.80 -10.91
N LEU A 151 0.77 -27.09 -10.22
CA LEU A 151 0.89 -26.81 -8.80
C LEU A 151 0.10 -27.83 -7.97
N GLU A 152 0.77 -28.42 -7.00
CA GLU A 152 0.13 -29.31 -6.04
C GLU A 152 -0.58 -28.46 -4.97
N TRP A 153 -1.85 -28.17 -5.21
CA TRP A 153 -2.70 -27.53 -4.20
C TRP A 153 -3.01 -28.54 -3.09
N ARG A 154 -2.16 -28.56 -2.07
CA ARG A 154 -2.53 -29.27 -0.85
C ARG A 154 -3.61 -28.47 -0.13
N PRO A 155 -4.72 -29.10 0.26
CA PRO A 155 -5.77 -28.42 1.03
C PRO A 155 -5.32 -28.23 2.50
N TRP A 156 -4.21 -27.53 2.70
CA TRP A 156 -3.67 -27.23 4.03
C TRP A 156 -4.54 -26.25 4.82
N SER A 157 -5.64 -25.84 4.25
CA SER A 157 -6.46 -24.76 4.75
C SER A 157 -7.90 -25.17 5.00
N HIS A 158 -8.12 -26.31 5.60
CA HIS A 158 -9.46 -26.68 6.13
C HIS A 158 -9.98 -25.70 7.22
N TRP A 159 -9.13 -24.71 7.58
CA TRP A 159 -9.39 -23.74 8.63
C TRP A 159 -10.02 -22.45 8.12
N PHE A 160 -9.91 -22.18 6.83
CA PHE A 160 -10.47 -20.98 6.23
C PHE A 160 -11.77 -21.32 5.52
N ASP A 161 -12.84 -20.66 5.92
CA ASP A 161 -14.17 -20.81 5.32
C ASP A 161 -14.21 -20.22 3.92
N HIS A 162 -13.40 -19.16 3.71
CA HIS A 162 -13.26 -18.48 2.43
C HIS A 162 -11.86 -17.95 2.24
N ARG A 163 -11.41 -17.86 0.98
CA ARG A 163 -10.12 -17.26 0.60
C ARG A 163 -10.27 -16.41 -0.64
N GLU A 164 -9.54 -15.32 -0.65
CA GLU A 164 -9.44 -14.40 -1.78
C GLU A 164 -8.00 -14.32 -2.25
N PHE A 165 -7.82 -14.39 -3.58
CA PHE A 165 -6.54 -14.24 -4.24
C PHE A 165 -6.62 -13.03 -5.15
N LEU A 166 -5.96 -11.97 -4.74
CA LEU A 166 -5.81 -10.72 -5.49
C LEU A 166 -4.36 -10.59 -5.92
N ALA A 167 -4.07 -9.88 -7.02
CA ALA A 167 -2.72 -9.76 -7.55
C ALA A 167 -1.68 -9.34 -6.49
N HIS A 168 -2.06 -8.48 -5.56
CA HIS A 168 -1.16 -7.88 -4.56
C HIS A 168 -1.38 -8.35 -3.12
N ARG A 169 -2.33 -9.26 -2.88
CA ARG A 169 -2.60 -9.79 -1.53
C ARG A 169 -3.43 -11.07 -1.57
N VAL A 170 -3.28 -11.85 -0.51
CA VAL A 170 -4.10 -13.04 -0.25
C VAL A 170 -4.79 -12.88 1.10
N ARG A 171 -6.06 -13.28 1.18
CA ARG A 171 -6.86 -13.26 2.40
C ARG A 171 -7.42 -14.63 2.72
N GLY A 172 -7.38 -14.99 3.97
CA GLY A 172 -8.09 -16.14 4.53
C GLY A 172 -9.08 -15.69 5.60
N PHE A 173 -10.34 -16.04 5.44
CA PHE A 173 -11.42 -15.73 6.38
C PHE A 173 -11.74 -16.96 7.23
N CYS A 174 -11.82 -16.78 8.52
CA CYS A 174 -12.11 -17.86 9.46
C CYS A 174 -13.20 -17.42 10.43
N THR A 175 -14.28 -18.20 10.48
CA THR A 175 -15.39 -17.96 11.41
C THR A 175 -14.99 -18.32 12.84
N ARG A 176 -14.24 -19.41 13.01
CA ARG A 176 -13.82 -19.84 14.34
C ARG A 176 -12.47 -20.57 14.30
N TRP A 177 -11.57 -20.17 15.18
CA TRP A 177 -10.31 -20.86 15.42
C TRP A 177 -10.22 -21.27 16.89
N GLY A 178 -10.53 -22.54 17.14
CA GLY A 178 -10.56 -23.13 18.47
C GLY A 178 -9.66 -24.36 18.59
N GLY A 179 -9.10 -24.58 19.77
CA GLY A 179 -8.47 -25.85 20.17
C GLY A 179 -7.13 -26.22 19.54
N ARG A 180 -6.47 -25.32 18.76
CA ARG A 180 -5.15 -25.57 18.18
C ARG A 180 -4.24 -24.36 18.33
N ASP A 181 -2.94 -24.66 18.52
CA ASP A 181 -1.95 -23.61 18.78
C ASP A 181 -1.49 -22.89 17.51
N LEU A 182 -1.58 -23.53 16.35
CA LEU A 182 -1.10 -23.01 15.08
C LEU A 182 -2.16 -23.08 13.97
N LEU A 183 -2.27 -22.01 13.21
CA LEU A 183 -3.04 -21.94 11.97
C LEU A 183 -2.09 -21.64 10.82
N ASN A 184 -2.16 -22.46 9.77
CA ASN A 184 -1.31 -22.27 8.59
C ASN A 184 -2.14 -21.91 7.36
N MET A 185 -1.68 -20.89 6.63
CA MET A 185 -2.16 -20.56 5.30
C MET A 185 -1.02 -20.72 4.31
N CYS A 186 -1.20 -21.57 3.31
CA CYS A 186 -0.23 -21.78 2.24
C CYS A 186 -0.84 -21.36 0.90
N TYR A 187 -0.07 -20.66 0.09
CA TYR A 187 -0.45 -20.28 -1.27
C TYR A 187 0.81 -20.15 -2.15
N TYR A 188 0.60 -19.90 -3.46
CA TYR A 188 1.66 -19.67 -4.42
C TYR A 188 1.58 -18.26 -5.00
N ALA A 189 2.74 -17.71 -5.34
CA ALA A 189 2.90 -16.41 -5.95
C ALA A 189 4.02 -16.40 -7.00
#